data_8f5a8cbd8444d8d696b0cb5da3554300
#
_entry.id   8f5a8cbd8444d8d696b0cb5da3554300
#
_cell.length_a   1.000
_cell.length_b   1.000
_cell.length_c   1.000
_cell.angle_alpha   90.00
_cell.angle_beta   90.00
_cell.angle_gamma   90.00
#
_symmetry.space_group_name_H-M   'P 1'
#
loop_
_entity.id
_entity.type
_entity.pdbx_description
1 polymer ?
#
loop_
_entity_poly.entity_id
_entity_poly.type
_entity_poly.pdbx_seq_one_letter_code
_entity_poly.pdbx_strand_id
1 'polypeptide(L)'
;ARADAVLIGPGIGRAAETGEFVRLFAAEVKAPLVMDADAIAAFTGHLDALRDLPQVPILTPHLGEFSALLGVETEEASEDLLRMARDAARDHQAVFVVKGACTIVVYPDGDAFFTTCGNAGMATAGAGDVLAGAIVGLMRQMESGMTPIVGVWLHGYAGDRAYEKRGNGLIAGDILKRLPRARRELDAAAR
;
A
#
# COMPACT_ATOMS: atom_id res chain seq x y z
N ALA A 1 -15.66 -18.90 -4.42
CA ALA A 1 -16.15 -17.53 -4.65
C ALA A 1 -15.18 -16.86 -5.62
N ARG A 2 -15.68 -16.09 -6.59
CA ARG A 2 -14.85 -15.35 -7.55
C ARG A 2 -14.60 -13.95 -6.96
N ALA A 3 -13.40 -13.73 -6.44
CA ALA A 3 -12.98 -12.39 -6.00
C ALA A 3 -12.56 -11.56 -7.21
N ASP A 4 -12.91 -10.28 -7.20
CA ASP A 4 -12.51 -9.31 -8.24
C ASP A 4 -11.14 -8.69 -7.93
N ALA A 5 -10.78 -8.58 -6.65
CA ALA A 5 -9.48 -8.20 -6.12
C ALA A 5 -9.34 -8.75 -4.69
N VAL A 6 -8.13 -8.87 -4.20
CA VAL A 6 -7.84 -9.42 -2.88
C VAL A 6 -6.95 -8.46 -2.10
N LEU A 7 -7.30 -8.22 -0.84
CA LEU A 7 -6.43 -7.61 0.17
C LEU A 7 -6.19 -8.67 1.25
N ILE A 8 -4.92 -8.88 1.60
CA ILE A 8 -4.51 -9.79 2.67
C ILE A 8 -3.47 -9.11 3.56
N GLY A 9 -3.52 -9.41 4.85
CA GLY A 9 -2.47 -9.05 5.79
C GLY A 9 -2.92 -8.38 7.08
N PRO A 10 -3.77 -7.34 7.07
CA PRO A 10 -4.17 -6.69 8.30
C PRO A 10 -4.73 -7.69 9.32
N GLY A 11 -4.03 -7.85 10.47
CA GLY A 11 -4.47 -8.69 11.57
C GLY A 11 -4.45 -10.21 11.34
N ILE A 12 -3.80 -10.71 10.29
CA ILE A 12 -3.74 -12.16 10.01
C ILE A 12 -2.79 -12.90 10.97
N GLY A 13 -1.84 -12.18 11.58
CA GLY A 13 -0.84 -12.72 12.50
C GLY A 13 0.48 -13.11 11.83
N ARG A 14 1.52 -13.29 12.67
CA ARG A 14 2.91 -13.52 12.24
C ARG A 14 3.45 -14.90 12.60
N ALA A 15 2.59 -15.87 12.88
CA ALA A 15 3.03 -17.26 13.09
C ALA A 15 3.67 -17.80 11.80
N ALA A 16 4.61 -18.73 11.94
CA ALA A 16 5.31 -19.31 10.79
C ALA A 16 4.34 -19.95 9.79
N GLU A 17 3.34 -20.66 10.30
CA GLU A 17 2.30 -21.31 9.51
C GLU A 17 1.42 -20.28 8.77
N THR A 18 1.17 -19.11 9.40
CA THR A 18 0.44 -18.01 8.76
C THR A 18 1.27 -17.45 7.60
N GLY A 19 2.58 -17.26 7.81
CA GLY A 19 3.49 -16.80 6.76
C GLY A 19 3.54 -17.76 5.57
N GLU A 20 3.61 -19.06 5.84
CA GLU A 20 3.56 -20.10 4.80
C GLU A 20 2.22 -20.06 4.05
N PHE A 21 1.10 -20.01 4.77
CA PHE A 21 -0.22 -19.86 4.18
C PHE A 21 -0.31 -18.63 3.26
N VAL A 22 0.19 -17.47 3.70
CA VAL A 22 0.15 -16.23 2.90
C VAL A 22 0.92 -16.42 1.59
N ARG A 23 2.12 -17.01 1.62
CA ARG A 23 2.91 -17.24 0.40
C ARG A 23 2.23 -18.25 -0.54
N LEU A 24 1.73 -19.35 -0.04
CA LEU A 24 1.00 -20.35 -0.83
C LEU A 24 -0.28 -19.75 -1.43
N PHE A 25 -1.04 -19.00 -0.64
CA PHE A 25 -2.24 -18.32 -1.10
C PHE A 25 -1.93 -17.32 -2.21
N ALA A 26 -0.89 -16.48 -2.03
CA ALA A 26 -0.49 -15.49 -3.04
C ALA A 26 -0.09 -16.15 -4.37
N ALA A 27 0.57 -17.33 -4.33
CA ALA A 27 0.96 -18.09 -5.51
C ALA A 27 -0.24 -18.66 -6.31
N GLU A 28 -1.39 -18.87 -5.66
CA GLU A 28 -2.60 -19.39 -6.29
C GLU A 28 -3.59 -18.30 -6.76
N VAL A 29 -3.47 -17.08 -6.20
CA VAL A 29 -4.40 -15.97 -6.49
C VAL A 29 -4.09 -15.36 -7.85
N LYS A 30 -5.07 -15.42 -8.77
CA LYS A 30 -5.01 -14.79 -10.10
C LYS A 30 -5.66 -13.41 -10.16
N ALA A 31 -6.45 -13.07 -9.14
CA ALA A 31 -7.05 -11.75 -9.02
C ALA A 31 -5.97 -10.73 -8.59
N PRO A 32 -6.12 -9.43 -8.92
CA PRO A 32 -5.25 -8.39 -8.40
C PRO A 32 -5.08 -8.49 -6.89
N LEU A 33 -3.84 -8.42 -6.39
CA LEU A 33 -3.48 -8.69 -5.00
C LEU A 33 -2.82 -7.46 -4.36
N VAL A 34 -3.38 -7.04 -3.22
CA VAL A 34 -2.76 -6.07 -2.29
C VAL A 34 -2.32 -6.81 -1.05
N MET A 35 -1.09 -6.58 -0.62
CA MET A 35 -0.52 -7.11 0.62
C MET A 35 -0.13 -5.96 1.55
N ASP A 36 -0.59 -6.01 2.80
CA ASP A 36 -0.28 -5.02 3.84
C ASP A 36 0.10 -5.71 5.14
N ALA A 37 0.79 -5.00 6.02
CA ALA A 37 1.08 -5.43 7.39
C ALA A 37 1.69 -6.85 7.47
N ASP A 38 1.03 -7.78 8.17
CA ASP A 38 1.57 -9.12 8.43
C ASP A 38 1.78 -9.95 7.16
N ALA A 39 1.05 -9.68 6.06
CA ALA A 39 1.31 -10.33 4.78
C ALA A 39 2.64 -9.87 4.16
N ILE A 40 3.05 -8.62 4.36
CA ILE A 40 4.36 -8.13 3.92
C ILE A 40 5.46 -8.87 4.70
N ALA A 41 5.29 -8.99 6.03
CA ALA A 41 6.24 -9.69 6.88
C ALA A 41 6.43 -11.18 6.47
N ALA A 42 5.41 -11.81 5.88
CA ALA A 42 5.50 -13.19 5.40
C ALA A 42 6.53 -13.38 4.26
N PHE A 43 6.90 -12.30 3.56
CA PHE A 43 7.90 -12.32 2.49
C PHE A 43 9.30 -11.90 2.94
N THR A 44 9.52 -11.55 4.20
CA THR A 44 10.87 -11.30 4.74
C THR A 44 11.72 -12.56 4.60
N GLY A 45 12.86 -12.45 3.90
CA GLY A 45 13.71 -13.58 3.52
C GLY A 45 13.19 -14.42 2.34
N HIS A 46 12.04 -14.03 1.74
CA HIS A 46 11.40 -14.73 0.63
C HIS A 46 10.98 -13.80 -0.51
N LEU A 47 11.61 -12.62 -0.64
CA LEU A 47 11.25 -11.60 -1.64
C LEU A 47 11.24 -12.13 -3.07
N ASP A 48 12.16 -13.03 -3.41
CA ASP A 48 12.23 -13.60 -4.77
C ASP A 48 10.95 -14.32 -5.17
N ALA A 49 10.19 -14.85 -4.20
CA ALA A 49 8.91 -15.50 -4.48
C ALA A 49 7.85 -14.55 -5.05
N LEU A 50 8.02 -13.23 -4.92
CA LEU A 50 7.11 -12.25 -5.52
C LEU A 50 7.13 -12.29 -7.05
N ARG A 51 8.29 -12.63 -7.67
CA ARG A 51 8.44 -12.73 -9.14
C ARG A 51 7.59 -13.83 -9.76
N ASP A 52 7.36 -14.89 -8.99
CA ASP A 52 6.68 -16.10 -9.46
C ASP A 52 5.16 -16.02 -9.25
N LEU A 53 4.65 -14.89 -8.71
CA LEU A 53 3.22 -14.71 -8.51
C LEU A 53 2.49 -14.54 -9.86
N PRO A 54 1.24 -15.04 -9.97
CA PRO A 54 0.47 -14.98 -11.23
C PRO A 54 0.13 -13.57 -11.70
N GLN A 55 0.33 -12.56 -10.87
CA GLN A 55 0.07 -11.15 -11.13
C GLN A 55 1.10 -10.29 -10.38
N VAL A 56 1.33 -9.07 -10.84
CA VAL A 56 2.18 -8.10 -10.16
C VAL A 56 1.48 -7.65 -8.88
N PRO A 57 2.00 -8.00 -7.68
CA PRO A 57 1.36 -7.64 -6.43
C PRO A 57 1.62 -6.18 -6.07
N ILE A 58 0.73 -5.59 -5.27
CA ILE A 58 0.95 -4.29 -4.63
C ILE A 58 1.22 -4.51 -3.15
N LEU A 59 2.38 -4.05 -2.68
CA LEU A 59 2.76 -4.06 -1.27
C LEU A 59 2.68 -2.65 -0.70
N THR A 60 2.13 -2.49 0.51
CA THR A 60 1.95 -1.18 1.15
C THR A 60 2.76 -1.03 2.45
N PRO A 61 4.09 -1.25 2.45
CA PRO A 61 4.90 -1.18 3.65
C PRO A 61 5.02 0.27 4.18
N HIS A 62 5.12 0.45 5.50
CA HIS A 62 5.78 1.61 6.06
C HIS A 62 7.31 1.42 6.02
N LEU A 63 8.09 2.46 6.30
CA LEU A 63 9.55 2.41 6.18
C LEU A 63 10.18 1.24 6.94
N GLY A 64 9.74 0.99 8.19
CA GLY A 64 10.24 -0.13 8.99
C GLY A 64 9.86 -1.52 8.44
N GLU A 65 8.68 -1.67 7.82
CA GLU A 65 8.31 -2.91 7.11
C GLU A 65 9.13 -3.07 5.83
N PHE A 66 9.37 -1.97 5.13
CA PHE A 66 10.17 -1.97 3.90
C PHE A 66 11.63 -2.35 4.18
N SER A 67 12.27 -1.73 5.19
CA SER A 67 13.64 -2.07 5.58
C SER A 67 13.77 -3.52 6.05
N ALA A 68 12.83 -4.00 6.89
CA ALA A 68 12.81 -5.39 7.34
C ALA A 68 12.62 -6.37 6.17
N LEU A 69 11.81 -6.03 5.18
CA LEU A 69 11.59 -6.83 3.98
C LEU A 69 12.86 -6.97 3.14
N LEU A 70 13.66 -5.89 3.04
CA LEU A 70 14.94 -5.87 2.32
C LEU A 70 16.11 -6.42 3.15
N GLY A 71 15.94 -6.62 4.46
CA GLY A 71 17.01 -7.06 5.36
C GLY A 71 18.08 -5.99 5.60
N VAL A 72 17.69 -4.71 5.62
CA VAL A 72 18.57 -3.56 5.87
C VAL A 72 18.12 -2.77 7.09
N GLU A 73 18.99 -1.90 7.62
CA GLU A 73 18.61 -0.99 8.69
C GLU A 73 17.66 0.11 8.19
N THR A 74 16.78 0.59 9.08
CA THR A 74 15.76 1.59 8.70
C THR A 74 16.39 2.93 8.29
N GLU A 75 17.49 3.30 8.91
CA GLU A 75 18.27 4.50 8.60
C GLU A 75 18.82 4.44 7.17
N GLU A 76 19.42 3.31 6.79
CA GLU A 76 19.93 3.05 5.44
C GLU A 76 18.79 3.15 4.40
N ALA A 77 17.66 2.50 4.68
CA ALA A 77 16.49 2.56 3.80
C ALA A 77 15.93 3.98 3.67
N SER A 78 16.04 4.81 4.72
CA SER A 78 15.57 6.20 4.73
C SER A 78 16.46 7.12 3.88
N GLU A 79 17.79 6.91 3.91
CA GLU A 79 18.76 7.76 3.22
C GLU A 79 18.66 7.64 1.69
N ASP A 80 18.33 6.46 1.17
CA ASP A 80 18.28 6.20 -0.28
C ASP A 80 16.99 5.48 -0.71
N LEU A 81 15.88 5.89 -0.09
CA LEU A 81 14.58 5.22 -0.20
C LEU A 81 14.13 5.05 -1.65
N LEU A 82 14.26 6.10 -2.46
CA LEU A 82 13.78 6.05 -3.85
C LEU A 82 14.56 5.02 -4.68
N ARG A 83 15.89 5.00 -4.56
CA ARG A 83 16.72 4.03 -5.29
C ARG A 83 16.38 2.61 -4.82
N MET A 84 16.37 2.37 -3.51
CA MET A 84 16.08 1.05 -2.96
C MET A 84 14.68 0.56 -3.33
N ALA A 85 13.68 1.44 -3.33
CA ALA A 85 12.32 1.08 -3.74
C ALA A 85 12.24 0.76 -5.25
N ARG A 86 12.97 1.48 -6.10
CA ARG A 86 13.07 1.19 -7.54
C ARG A 86 13.76 -0.14 -7.80
N ASP A 87 14.87 -0.40 -7.12
CA ASP A 87 15.58 -1.65 -7.23
C ASP A 87 14.70 -2.83 -6.78
N ALA A 88 14.04 -2.70 -5.62
CA ALA A 88 13.12 -3.71 -5.11
C ALA A 88 11.94 -3.96 -6.07
N ALA A 89 11.32 -2.90 -6.60
CA ALA A 89 10.19 -3.02 -7.52
C ALA A 89 10.57 -3.76 -8.81
N ARG A 90 11.70 -3.38 -9.41
CA ARG A 90 12.25 -4.02 -10.62
C ARG A 90 12.65 -5.46 -10.35
N ASP A 91 13.44 -5.67 -9.29
CA ASP A 91 14.09 -6.95 -9.02
C ASP A 91 13.09 -7.99 -8.54
N HIS A 92 11.99 -7.62 -7.91
CA HIS A 92 10.96 -8.54 -7.41
C HIS A 92 9.62 -8.43 -8.14
N GLN A 93 9.55 -7.65 -9.24
CA GLN A 93 8.35 -7.51 -10.07
C GLN A 93 7.09 -7.19 -9.26
N ALA A 94 7.18 -6.19 -8.36
CA ALA A 94 6.11 -5.79 -7.45
C ALA A 94 5.96 -4.26 -7.44
N VAL A 95 4.75 -3.77 -7.18
CA VAL A 95 4.51 -2.34 -6.91
C VAL A 95 4.68 -2.11 -5.42
N PHE A 96 5.53 -1.14 -5.05
CA PHE A 96 5.70 -0.73 -3.66
C PHE A 96 5.06 0.62 -3.40
N VAL A 97 4.16 0.66 -2.42
CA VAL A 97 3.57 1.88 -1.83
C VAL A 97 4.23 2.09 -0.49
N VAL A 98 5.39 2.75 -0.46
CA VAL A 98 6.13 2.96 0.79
C VAL A 98 5.54 4.15 1.53
N LYS A 99 4.86 3.85 2.65
CA LYS A 99 4.14 4.82 3.48
C LYS A 99 5.11 5.69 4.28
N GLY A 100 4.89 7.01 4.25
CA GLY A 100 5.68 7.99 5.00
C GLY A 100 5.02 9.35 5.01
N ALA A 101 5.73 10.37 5.50
CA ALA A 101 5.28 11.77 5.42
C ALA A 101 5.03 12.19 3.96
N CYS A 102 5.84 11.68 3.05
CA CYS A 102 5.58 11.65 1.61
C CYS A 102 5.54 10.17 1.20
N THR A 103 4.36 9.64 0.93
CA THR A 103 4.23 8.26 0.43
C THR A 103 4.70 8.19 -1.01
N ILE A 104 5.53 7.19 -1.33
CA ILE A 104 5.99 6.95 -2.70
C ILE A 104 5.34 5.67 -3.26
N VAL A 105 4.96 5.72 -4.53
CA VAL A 105 4.48 4.56 -5.30
C VAL A 105 5.53 4.27 -6.37
N VAL A 106 6.07 3.07 -6.37
CA VAL A 106 7.13 2.67 -7.31
C VAL A 106 6.73 1.41 -8.05
N TYR A 107 6.93 1.42 -9.36
CA TYR A 107 6.55 0.35 -10.28
C TYR A 107 7.77 -0.44 -10.78
N PRO A 108 7.57 -1.68 -11.29
CA PRO A 108 8.66 -2.52 -11.82
C PRO A 108 9.45 -1.90 -12.98
N ASP A 109 8.82 -1.01 -13.76
CA ASP A 109 9.49 -0.29 -14.86
C ASP A 109 10.38 0.87 -14.37
N GLY A 110 10.35 1.16 -13.07
CA GLY A 110 11.12 2.24 -12.43
C GLY A 110 10.37 3.57 -12.32
N ASP A 111 9.13 3.66 -12.81
CA ASP A 111 8.29 4.84 -12.60
C ASP A 111 8.01 5.03 -11.11
N ALA A 112 8.11 6.28 -10.64
CA ALA A 112 7.90 6.63 -9.24
C ALA A 112 7.03 7.87 -9.11
N PHE A 113 6.03 7.80 -8.22
CA PHE A 113 5.08 8.87 -7.94
C PHE A 113 5.13 9.23 -6.46
N PHE A 114 5.08 10.53 -6.17
CA PHE A 114 5.11 11.07 -4.83
C PHE A 114 3.79 11.74 -4.50
N THR A 115 3.21 11.42 -3.33
CA THR A 115 2.04 12.16 -2.88
C THR A 115 2.43 13.46 -2.20
N THR A 116 1.65 14.51 -2.47
CA THR A 116 1.75 15.81 -1.79
C THR A 116 0.58 16.03 -0.83
N CYS A 117 -0.33 15.07 -0.72
CA CYS A 117 -1.49 15.10 0.17
C CYS A 117 -1.22 14.27 1.44
N GLY A 118 -1.83 14.68 2.52
CA GLY A 118 -1.71 14.04 3.82
C GLY A 118 -1.06 14.94 4.87
N ASN A 119 -1.24 14.58 6.13
CA ASN A 119 -0.76 15.37 7.27
C ASN A 119 -0.36 14.46 8.44
N ALA A 120 0.35 15.02 9.42
CA ALA A 120 0.84 14.28 10.57
C ALA A 120 -0.28 13.66 11.45
N GLY A 121 -1.50 14.20 11.43
CA GLY A 121 -2.65 13.63 12.14
C GLY A 121 -3.05 12.25 11.62
N MET A 122 -2.62 11.89 10.40
CA MET A 122 -2.88 10.56 9.81
C MET A 122 -1.99 9.45 10.39
N ALA A 123 -1.00 9.78 11.23
CA ALA A 123 -0.19 8.81 11.95
C ALA A 123 -0.99 8.17 13.11
N THR A 124 -2.09 7.50 12.78
CA THR A 124 -3.02 6.85 13.70
C THR A 124 -3.23 5.39 13.32
N ALA A 125 -3.50 4.54 14.31
CA ALA A 125 -3.76 3.12 14.08
C ALA A 125 -4.94 2.91 13.11
N GLY A 126 -4.78 1.99 12.16
CA GLY A 126 -5.77 1.65 11.15
C GLY A 126 -5.78 2.58 9.92
N ALA A 127 -4.98 3.66 9.88
CA ALA A 127 -4.89 4.49 8.68
C ALA A 127 -4.30 3.72 7.49
N GLY A 128 -3.34 2.81 7.74
CA GLY A 128 -2.81 1.89 6.73
C GLY A 128 -3.87 0.95 6.16
N ASP A 129 -4.73 0.39 7.03
CA ASP A 129 -5.84 -0.49 6.59
C ASP A 129 -6.82 0.26 5.68
N VAL A 130 -7.10 1.54 6.00
CA VAL A 130 -7.94 2.41 5.15
C VAL A 130 -7.27 2.64 3.79
N LEU A 131 -5.95 2.86 3.75
CA LEU A 131 -5.21 3.01 2.49
C LEU A 131 -5.26 1.74 1.65
N ALA A 132 -4.91 0.59 2.23
CA ALA A 132 -4.93 -0.69 1.53
C ALA A 132 -6.34 -1.05 1.02
N GLY A 133 -7.38 -0.78 1.85
CA GLY A 133 -8.78 -0.90 1.48
C GLY A 133 -9.19 0.03 0.34
N ALA A 134 -8.69 1.26 0.31
CA ALA A 134 -8.95 2.20 -0.78
C ALA A 134 -8.32 1.72 -2.09
N ILE A 135 -7.08 1.24 -2.07
CA ILE A 135 -6.39 0.71 -3.26
C ILE A 135 -7.15 -0.49 -3.82
N VAL A 136 -7.43 -1.53 -3.00
CA VAL A 136 -8.11 -2.74 -3.49
C VAL A 136 -9.52 -2.43 -4.00
N GLY A 137 -10.24 -1.48 -3.38
CA GLY A 137 -11.57 -1.06 -3.79
C GLY A 137 -11.61 -0.36 -5.16
N LEU A 138 -10.49 0.20 -5.61
CA LEU A 138 -10.36 0.86 -6.92
C LEU A 138 -10.06 -0.12 -8.06
N MET A 139 -9.50 -1.31 -7.77
CA MET A 139 -8.93 -2.22 -8.79
C MET A 139 -9.90 -2.69 -9.87
N ARG A 140 -11.22 -2.57 -9.65
CA ARG A 140 -12.24 -2.89 -10.66
C ARG A 140 -12.88 -1.65 -11.29
N GLN A 141 -12.51 -0.46 -10.83
CA GLN A 141 -13.13 0.79 -11.24
C GLN A 141 -12.26 1.60 -12.19
N MET A 142 -10.99 1.25 -12.33
CA MET A 142 -10.02 1.92 -13.19
C MET A 142 -8.91 0.96 -13.63
N GLU A 143 -8.04 1.41 -14.53
CA GLU A 143 -6.85 0.65 -14.93
C GLU A 143 -5.98 0.30 -13.72
N SER A 144 -5.53 -0.96 -13.66
CA SER A 144 -4.82 -1.51 -12.49
C SER A 144 -3.54 -0.71 -12.16
N GLY A 145 -2.84 -0.21 -13.17
CA GLY A 145 -1.63 0.59 -12.98
C GLY A 145 -1.88 1.93 -12.27
N MET A 146 -3.08 2.51 -12.35
CA MET A 146 -3.41 3.78 -11.71
C MET A 146 -3.93 3.63 -10.27
N THR A 147 -4.35 2.44 -9.88
CA THR A 147 -5.03 2.24 -8.58
C THR A 147 -4.17 2.59 -7.36
N PRO A 148 -2.87 2.25 -7.29
CA PRO A 148 -2.04 2.65 -6.16
C PRO A 148 -1.90 4.17 -6.05
N ILE A 149 -1.66 4.86 -7.17
CA ILE A 149 -1.49 6.32 -7.21
C ILE A 149 -2.77 7.01 -6.74
N VAL A 150 -3.91 6.64 -7.34
CA VAL A 150 -5.21 7.23 -7.00
C VAL A 150 -5.63 6.88 -5.59
N GLY A 151 -5.36 5.65 -5.12
CA GLY A 151 -5.64 5.22 -3.75
C GLY A 151 -4.85 6.03 -2.72
N VAL A 152 -3.56 6.24 -2.94
CA VAL A 152 -2.68 7.06 -2.09
C VAL A 152 -3.17 8.51 -2.07
N TRP A 153 -3.48 9.08 -3.25
CA TRP A 153 -4.00 10.45 -3.34
C TRP A 153 -5.33 10.61 -2.61
N LEU A 154 -6.29 9.73 -2.88
CA LEU A 154 -7.61 9.77 -2.21
C LEU A 154 -7.50 9.66 -0.69
N HIS A 155 -6.63 8.76 -0.21
CA HIS A 155 -6.39 8.58 1.22
C HIS A 155 -5.79 9.84 1.85
N GLY A 156 -4.74 10.42 1.25
CA GLY A 156 -4.10 11.64 1.72
C GLY A 156 -5.08 12.83 1.71
N TYR A 157 -5.77 13.04 0.58
CA TYR A 157 -6.75 14.12 0.44
C TYR A 157 -7.93 13.97 1.42
N ALA A 158 -8.45 12.76 1.61
CA ALA A 158 -9.47 12.49 2.62
C ALA A 158 -8.97 12.77 4.05
N GLY A 159 -7.70 12.45 4.31
CA GLY A 159 -7.02 12.76 5.56
C GLY A 159 -6.92 14.26 5.82
N ASP A 160 -6.56 15.05 4.81
CA ASP A 160 -6.50 16.52 4.92
C ASP A 160 -7.89 17.11 5.23
N ARG A 161 -8.92 16.63 4.53
CA ARG A 161 -10.32 17.02 4.80
C ARG A 161 -10.82 16.59 6.18
N ALA A 162 -10.32 15.50 6.72
CA ALA A 162 -10.61 15.08 8.09
C ALA A 162 -9.89 15.94 9.11
N TYR A 163 -8.63 16.28 8.84
CA TYR A 163 -7.78 17.11 9.71
C TYR A 163 -8.34 18.52 9.92
N GLU A 164 -8.94 19.15 8.89
CA GLU A 164 -9.62 20.45 9.00
C GLU A 164 -10.65 20.49 10.16
N LYS A 165 -11.25 19.34 10.51
CA LYS A 165 -12.27 19.25 11.56
C LYS A 165 -11.76 18.65 12.86
N ARG A 166 -10.74 17.80 12.83
CA ARG A 166 -10.28 16.97 13.95
C ARG A 166 -8.90 17.38 14.47
N GLY A 167 -8.10 18.08 13.65
CA GLY A 167 -6.70 18.32 13.97
C GLY A 167 -5.98 17.01 14.30
N ASN A 168 -5.09 17.06 15.29
CA ASN A 168 -4.34 15.88 15.74
C ASN A 168 -5.19 14.81 16.47
N GLY A 169 -6.48 15.05 16.71
CA GLY A 169 -7.43 14.07 17.21
C GLY A 169 -8.08 13.20 16.12
N LEU A 170 -7.58 13.28 14.88
CA LEU A 170 -8.03 12.46 13.75
C LEU A 170 -7.80 10.96 14.03
N ILE A 171 -8.77 10.13 13.65
CA ILE A 171 -8.69 8.68 13.68
C ILE A 171 -8.95 8.10 12.28
N ALA A 172 -8.55 6.85 12.04
CA ALA A 172 -8.72 6.18 10.75
C ALA A 172 -10.18 6.21 10.21
N GLY A 173 -11.16 6.07 11.10
CA GLY A 173 -12.58 6.17 10.75
C GLY A 173 -12.99 7.55 10.22
N ASP A 174 -12.29 8.63 10.57
CA ASP A 174 -12.57 9.97 10.03
C ASP A 174 -12.05 10.09 8.60
N ILE A 175 -10.92 9.47 8.28
CA ILE A 175 -10.39 9.35 6.90
C ILE A 175 -11.38 8.56 6.04
N LEU A 176 -11.76 7.35 6.51
CA LEU A 176 -12.69 6.47 5.80
C LEU A 176 -13.99 7.19 5.42
N LYS A 177 -14.57 7.95 6.34
CA LYS A 177 -15.81 8.72 6.09
C LYS A 177 -15.66 9.81 5.02
N ARG A 178 -14.43 10.26 4.72
CA ARG A 178 -14.16 11.29 3.72
C ARG A 178 -13.86 10.73 2.32
N LEU A 179 -13.48 9.45 2.19
CA LEU A 179 -13.16 8.83 0.91
C LEU A 179 -14.26 9.01 -0.15
N PRO A 180 -15.57 8.81 0.13
CA PRO A 180 -16.61 8.98 -0.89
C PRO A 180 -16.72 10.41 -1.41
N ARG A 181 -16.44 11.41 -0.57
CA ARG A 181 -16.42 12.80 -0.99
C ARG A 181 -15.17 13.12 -1.81
N ALA A 182 -13.99 12.69 -1.34
CA ALA A 182 -12.73 12.84 -2.06
C ALA A 182 -12.82 12.24 -3.49
N ARG A 183 -13.44 11.07 -3.63
CA ARG A 183 -13.67 10.43 -4.93
C ARG A 183 -14.57 11.29 -5.84
N ARG A 184 -15.66 11.81 -5.35
CA ARG A 184 -16.54 12.69 -6.15
C ARG A 184 -15.85 13.97 -6.59
N GLU A 185 -15.01 14.55 -5.74
CA GLU A 185 -14.24 15.76 -6.07
C GLU A 185 -13.20 15.47 -7.16
N LEU A 186 -12.53 14.30 -7.10
CA LEU A 186 -11.62 13.83 -8.15
C LEU A 186 -12.35 13.63 -9.47
N ASP A 187 -13.48 12.92 -9.48
CA ASP A 187 -14.28 12.64 -10.68
C ASP A 187 -14.82 13.93 -11.32
N ALA A 188 -15.08 14.96 -10.51
CA ALA A 188 -15.52 16.27 -11.00
C ALA A 188 -14.36 17.07 -11.64
N ALA A 189 -13.15 16.94 -11.11
CA ALA A 189 -11.97 17.61 -11.65
C ALA A 189 -11.44 16.99 -12.95
N ALA A 190 -11.79 15.73 -13.23
CA ALA A 190 -11.39 15.00 -14.43
C ALA A 190 -12.33 15.24 -15.65
N ARG A 191 -13.39 16.03 -15.49
CA ARG A 191 -14.36 16.41 -16.54
C ARG A 191 -14.04 17.78 -17.12
#